data_3c929c439d87994d3cf79dfef7285a73
#
_entry.id   3c929c439d87994d3cf79dfef7285a73
#
_cell.length_a   1.000
_cell.length_b   1.000
_cell.length_c   1.000
_cell.angle_alpha   90.00
_cell.angle_beta   90.00
_cell.angle_gamma   90.00
#
_symmetry.space_group_name_H-M   'P 1'
#
loop_
_entity.id
_entity.type
_entity.pdbx_description
1 polymer ?
#
loop_
_entity_poly.entity_id
_entity_poly.type
_entity_poly.pdbx_seq_one_letter_code
_entity_poly.pdbx_strand_id
1 'polypeptide(L)'
;MLFGGYFKRPELTRAAMWGEYFRTGDMGRLDEDGFLYFLGRTKDIIICGGINVYPADIEAVVNAHDSVLESAAFAFPDENLGEVAAVAVVPVNKTAFDLRQLRFYCCEQLADFQQPRKYFIVDDLPRNAMGKVMKMQLIKTFAPLS
;
A
#
# COMPACT_ATOMS: atom_id res chain seq x y z
N MET A 1 -11.03 -24.64 10.36
CA MET A 1 -11.99 -23.96 11.26
C MET A 1 -12.61 -22.84 10.47
N LEU A 2 -13.90 -22.85 10.32
CA LEU A 2 -14.62 -21.77 9.64
C LEU A 2 -14.80 -20.59 10.58
N PHE A 3 -14.78 -19.38 10.01
CA PHE A 3 -15.05 -18.16 10.74
C PHE A 3 -16.46 -18.19 11.35
N GLY A 4 -16.54 -18.22 12.68
CA GLY A 4 -17.82 -18.29 13.41
C GLY A 4 -18.54 -16.95 13.58
N GLY A 5 -17.90 -15.86 13.17
CA GLY A 5 -18.43 -14.50 13.26
C GLY A 5 -17.67 -13.59 14.23
N TYR A 6 -17.91 -12.29 14.14
CA TYR A 6 -17.38 -11.29 15.06
C TYR A 6 -18.18 -11.30 16.37
N PHE A 7 -17.47 -11.37 17.49
CA PHE A 7 -18.09 -11.43 18.82
C PHE A 7 -19.00 -10.23 19.07
N LYS A 8 -20.26 -10.50 19.38
CA LYS A 8 -21.33 -9.50 19.63
C LYS A 8 -21.52 -8.46 18.50
N ARG A 9 -21.15 -8.81 17.25
CA ARG A 9 -21.28 -7.92 16.09
C ARG A 9 -21.88 -8.67 14.88
N PRO A 10 -23.17 -9.08 14.96
CA PRO A 10 -23.82 -9.85 13.90
C PRO A 10 -23.95 -9.08 12.58
N GLU A 11 -24.07 -7.76 12.64
CA GLU A 11 -24.10 -6.87 11.47
C GLU A 11 -22.78 -6.90 10.69
N LEU A 12 -21.64 -6.85 11.39
CA LEU A 12 -20.31 -6.94 10.76
C LEU A 12 -20.07 -8.34 10.20
N THR A 13 -20.55 -9.37 10.89
CA THR A 13 -20.46 -10.75 10.41
C THR A 13 -21.21 -10.90 9.08
N ARG A 14 -22.45 -10.41 9.00
CA ARG A 14 -23.24 -10.44 7.77
C ARG A 14 -22.58 -9.68 6.63
N ALA A 15 -22.04 -8.49 6.90
CA ALA A 15 -21.34 -7.68 5.90
C ALA A 15 -20.06 -8.35 5.37
N ALA A 16 -19.40 -9.17 6.19
CA ALA A 16 -18.19 -9.89 5.83
C ALA A 16 -18.45 -11.21 5.06
N MET A 17 -19.69 -11.64 4.94
CA MET A 17 -20.05 -12.90 4.26
C MET A 17 -20.63 -12.63 2.88
N TRP A 18 -20.35 -13.56 1.96
CA TRP A 18 -21.01 -13.66 0.65
C TRP A 18 -21.44 -15.12 0.46
N GLY A 19 -22.72 -15.40 0.75
CA GLY A 19 -23.18 -16.77 0.90
C GLY A 19 -22.41 -17.48 2.01
N GLU A 20 -21.75 -18.58 1.69
CA GLU A 20 -20.93 -19.36 2.63
C GLU A 20 -19.46 -18.88 2.68
N TYR A 21 -19.09 -17.90 1.84
CA TYR A 21 -17.73 -17.42 1.73
C TYR A 21 -17.48 -16.18 2.60
N PHE A 22 -16.32 -16.15 3.25
CA PHE A 22 -15.86 -14.98 3.99
C PHE A 22 -15.06 -14.05 3.08
N ARG A 23 -15.46 -12.78 3.03
CA ARG A 23 -14.73 -11.72 2.32
C ARG A 23 -13.55 -11.24 3.17
N THR A 24 -12.35 -11.62 2.82
CA THR A 24 -11.13 -11.21 3.53
C THR A 24 -10.81 -9.73 3.33
N GLY A 25 -11.27 -9.14 2.24
CA GLY A 25 -10.90 -7.81 1.78
C GLY A 25 -9.52 -7.80 1.13
N ASP A 26 -8.96 -8.98 0.87
CA ASP A 26 -7.69 -9.14 0.18
C ASP A 26 -7.95 -9.36 -1.33
N MET A 27 -7.03 -8.89 -2.16
CA MET A 27 -7.00 -9.11 -3.59
C MET A 27 -5.92 -10.12 -3.92
N GLY A 28 -6.24 -11.04 -4.82
CA GLY A 28 -5.31 -12.04 -5.29
C GLY A 28 -5.49 -12.34 -6.77
N ARG A 29 -4.47 -12.90 -7.37
CA ARG A 29 -4.47 -13.42 -8.74
C ARG A 29 -4.10 -14.90 -8.71
N LEU A 30 -4.85 -15.71 -9.42
CA LEU A 30 -4.47 -17.09 -9.73
C LEU A 30 -3.71 -17.10 -11.06
N ASP A 31 -2.61 -17.86 -11.13
CA ASP A 31 -1.95 -18.14 -12.39
C ASP A 31 -2.56 -19.39 -13.08
N GLU A 32 -2.01 -19.77 -14.24
CA GLU A 32 -2.49 -20.89 -15.05
C GLU A 32 -2.31 -22.24 -14.32
N ASP A 33 -1.37 -22.33 -13.39
CA ASP A 33 -1.09 -23.52 -12.57
C ASP A 33 -1.92 -23.56 -11.27
N GLY A 34 -2.72 -22.50 -11.01
CA GLY A 34 -3.60 -22.40 -9.85
C GLY A 34 -2.91 -21.86 -8.57
N PHE A 35 -1.71 -21.31 -8.66
CA PHE A 35 -1.08 -20.62 -7.53
C PHE A 35 -1.70 -19.28 -7.29
N LEU A 36 -1.99 -19.00 -6.01
CA LEU A 36 -2.56 -17.73 -5.56
C LEU A 36 -1.45 -16.72 -5.21
N TYR A 37 -1.44 -15.60 -5.92
CA TYR A 37 -0.58 -14.46 -5.63
C TYR A 37 -1.37 -13.39 -4.90
N PHE A 38 -0.92 -12.99 -3.73
CA PHE A 38 -1.50 -11.89 -2.97
C PHE A 38 -1.07 -10.55 -3.58
N LEU A 39 -2.04 -9.72 -3.97
CA LEU A 39 -1.80 -8.40 -4.57
C LEU A 39 -1.93 -7.24 -3.58
N GLY A 40 -2.61 -7.46 -2.46
CA GLY A 40 -2.83 -6.43 -1.46
C GLY A 40 -4.25 -6.44 -0.91
N ARG A 41 -4.62 -5.35 -0.23
CA ARG A 41 -5.99 -5.16 0.28
C ARG A 41 -6.79 -4.26 -0.64
N THR A 42 -8.05 -4.60 -0.85
CA THR A 42 -9.00 -3.80 -1.67
C THR A 42 -9.05 -2.34 -1.23
N LYS A 43 -9.03 -2.08 0.09
CA LYS A 43 -9.08 -0.71 0.64
C LYS A 43 -7.76 0.07 0.55
N ASP A 44 -6.67 -0.60 0.24
CA ASP A 44 -5.34 -0.01 0.15
C ASP A 44 -4.92 0.23 -1.31
N ILE A 45 -5.75 -0.21 -2.29
CA ILE A 45 -5.52 0.04 -3.72
C ILE A 45 -5.57 1.54 -3.99
N ILE A 46 -4.62 2.03 -4.78
CA ILE A 46 -4.55 3.41 -5.24
C ILE A 46 -5.22 3.47 -6.62
N ILE A 47 -6.19 4.36 -6.81
CA ILE A 47 -6.92 4.49 -8.09
C ILE A 47 -6.38 5.70 -8.85
N CYS A 48 -5.33 5.47 -9.63
CA CYS A 48 -4.66 6.50 -10.41
C CYS A 48 -5.30 6.64 -11.80
N GLY A 49 -6.08 7.69 -12.02
CA GLY A 49 -6.73 7.92 -13.32
C GLY A 49 -7.62 6.75 -13.78
N GLY A 50 -8.26 6.03 -12.84
CA GLY A 50 -9.06 4.84 -13.10
C GLY A 50 -8.28 3.52 -13.20
N ILE A 51 -6.96 3.56 -13.06
CA ILE A 51 -6.10 2.36 -13.06
C ILE A 51 -5.82 1.93 -11.61
N ASN A 52 -6.00 0.65 -11.34
CA ASN A 52 -5.66 0.08 -10.03
C ASN A 52 -4.15 -0.06 -9.89
N VAL A 53 -3.56 0.60 -8.91
CA VAL A 53 -2.16 0.51 -8.54
C VAL A 53 -2.05 -0.15 -7.17
N TYR A 54 -1.27 -1.21 -7.09
CA TYR A 54 -1.09 -1.98 -5.86
C TYR A 54 0.11 -1.46 -5.09
N PRO A 55 -0.06 -0.99 -3.85
CA PRO A 55 1.04 -0.51 -3.02
C PRO A 55 2.18 -1.51 -2.87
N ALA A 56 1.87 -2.81 -2.82
CA ALA A 56 2.87 -3.86 -2.69
C ALA A 56 3.88 -3.90 -3.84
N ASP A 57 3.45 -3.61 -5.07
CA ASP A 57 4.35 -3.57 -6.24
C ASP A 57 5.35 -2.41 -6.10
N ILE A 58 4.87 -1.24 -5.66
CA ILE A 58 5.71 -0.06 -5.43
C ILE A 58 6.68 -0.33 -4.28
N GLU A 59 6.18 -0.86 -3.16
CA GLU A 59 6.97 -1.17 -1.97
C GLU A 59 8.07 -2.20 -2.29
N ALA A 60 7.77 -3.21 -3.12
CA ALA A 60 8.76 -4.20 -3.54
C ALA A 60 9.94 -3.55 -4.29
N VAL A 61 9.64 -2.62 -5.20
CA VAL A 61 10.68 -1.89 -5.95
C VAL A 61 11.44 -0.93 -5.05
N VAL A 62 10.75 -0.12 -4.25
CA VAL A 62 11.39 0.88 -3.37
C VAL A 62 12.27 0.19 -2.32
N ASN A 63 11.82 -0.91 -1.72
CA ASN A 63 12.57 -1.67 -0.72
C ASN A 63 13.77 -2.44 -1.30
N ALA A 64 13.80 -2.67 -2.62
CA ALA A 64 14.94 -3.29 -3.28
C ALA A 64 16.13 -2.33 -3.46
N HIS A 65 15.94 -1.02 -3.23
CA HIS A 65 17.02 -0.04 -3.33
C HIS A 65 17.86 -0.03 -2.06
N ASP A 66 19.19 -0.17 -2.19
CA ASP A 66 20.15 -0.33 -1.08
C ASP A 66 20.09 0.78 -0.01
N SER A 67 19.67 1.99 -0.36
CA SER A 67 19.55 3.10 0.58
C SER A 67 18.28 3.12 1.39
N VAL A 68 17.33 2.21 1.13
CA VAL A 68 16.02 2.12 1.79
C VAL A 68 16.02 0.99 2.79
N LEU A 69 15.69 1.30 4.05
CA LEU A 69 15.49 0.31 5.10
C LEU A 69 14.09 -0.32 4.98
N GLU A 70 13.08 0.51 4.84
CA GLU A 70 11.70 0.10 4.61
C GLU A 70 10.88 1.24 4.00
N SER A 71 9.76 0.89 3.39
CA SER A 71 8.83 1.87 2.82
C SER A 71 7.38 1.44 2.96
N ALA A 72 6.48 2.42 2.81
CA ALA A 72 5.05 2.18 2.73
C ALA A 72 4.43 3.09 1.66
N ALA A 73 3.81 2.49 0.65
CA ALA A 73 3.08 3.20 -0.38
C ALA A 73 1.61 3.36 -0.01
N PHE A 74 1.04 4.51 -0.33
CA PHE A 74 -0.34 4.85 -0.01
C PHE A 74 -0.93 5.84 -1.03
N ALA A 75 -2.26 5.96 -1.04
CA ALA A 75 -2.97 6.90 -1.89
C ALA A 75 -2.73 8.34 -1.43
N PHE A 76 -2.49 9.23 -2.38
CA PHE A 76 -2.39 10.68 -2.17
C PHE A 76 -3.35 11.38 -3.12
N PRO A 77 -4.15 12.37 -2.67
CA PRO A 77 -5.08 13.08 -3.52
C PRO A 77 -4.37 13.81 -4.66
N ASP A 78 -4.98 13.78 -5.85
CA ASP A 78 -4.54 14.51 -7.04
C ASP A 78 -5.74 15.11 -7.77
N GLU A 79 -5.64 16.36 -8.17
CA GLU A 79 -6.75 17.10 -8.78
C GLU A 79 -7.17 16.54 -10.15
N ASN A 80 -6.24 15.94 -10.90
CA ASN A 80 -6.49 15.46 -12.25
C ASN A 80 -6.77 13.94 -12.31
N LEU A 81 -6.09 13.17 -11.49
CA LEU A 81 -6.11 11.71 -11.51
C LEU A 81 -6.96 11.11 -10.36
N GLY A 82 -7.51 11.96 -9.49
CA GLY A 82 -8.19 11.54 -8.27
C GLY A 82 -7.21 11.13 -7.20
N GLU A 83 -6.42 10.09 -7.46
CA GLU A 83 -5.35 9.64 -6.58
C GLU A 83 -4.07 9.38 -7.37
N VAL A 84 -2.94 9.54 -6.69
CA VAL A 84 -1.61 9.14 -7.16
C VAL A 84 -0.88 8.38 -6.07
N ALA A 85 0.13 7.61 -6.44
CA ALA A 85 0.96 6.94 -5.46
C ALA A 85 1.84 7.93 -4.71
N ALA A 86 1.85 7.80 -3.38
CA ALA A 86 2.83 8.39 -2.49
C ALA A 86 3.58 7.29 -1.75
N VAL A 87 4.81 7.55 -1.34
CA VAL A 87 5.60 6.61 -0.57
C VAL A 87 6.29 7.30 0.61
N ALA A 88 6.12 6.75 1.81
CA ALA A 88 6.93 7.06 2.97
C ALA A 88 8.14 6.13 2.99
N VAL A 89 9.33 6.69 3.14
CA VAL A 89 10.61 5.98 3.06
C VAL A 89 11.39 6.19 4.35
N VAL A 90 11.81 5.10 4.96
CA VAL A 90 12.81 5.09 6.04
C VAL A 90 14.17 4.77 5.41
N PRO A 91 15.11 5.70 5.34
CA PRO A 91 16.42 5.43 4.76
C PRO A 91 17.32 4.64 5.72
N VAL A 92 18.21 3.81 5.19
CA VAL A 92 19.26 3.14 5.97
C VAL A 92 20.17 4.16 6.66
N ASN A 93 20.50 5.24 5.94
CA ASN A 93 21.29 6.35 6.49
C ASN A 93 20.70 7.68 5.97
N LYS A 94 20.06 8.42 6.86
CA LYS A 94 19.34 9.66 6.51
C LYS A 94 20.27 10.76 5.96
N THR A 95 21.51 10.83 6.43
CA THR A 95 22.47 11.86 6.01
C THR A 95 23.09 11.57 4.64
N ALA A 96 23.17 10.30 4.26
CA ALA A 96 23.69 9.85 2.97
C ALA A 96 22.60 9.54 1.94
N PHE A 97 21.33 9.69 2.31
CA PHE A 97 20.20 9.36 1.44
C PHE A 97 20.03 10.39 0.33
N ASP A 98 20.04 9.92 -0.92
CA ASP A 98 19.76 10.74 -2.10
C ASP A 98 18.41 10.35 -2.73
N LEU A 99 17.41 11.19 -2.50
CA LEU A 99 16.07 11.01 -3.07
C LEU A 99 16.08 10.99 -4.61
N ARG A 100 17.01 11.68 -5.27
CA ARG A 100 17.06 11.72 -6.75
C ARG A 100 17.44 10.36 -7.30
N GLN A 101 18.39 9.68 -6.67
CA GLN A 101 18.78 8.32 -7.07
C GLN A 101 17.62 7.34 -6.88
N LEU A 102 16.91 7.39 -5.76
CA LEU A 102 15.73 6.54 -5.55
C LEU A 102 14.64 6.82 -6.58
N ARG A 103 14.34 8.08 -6.88
CA ARG A 103 13.34 8.45 -7.90
C ARG A 103 13.72 7.93 -9.27
N PHE A 104 14.98 8.07 -9.66
CA PHE A 104 15.48 7.57 -10.94
C PHE A 104 15.32 6.05 -11.00
N TYR A 105 15.72 5.33 -9.97
CA TYR A 105 15.54 3.88 -9.85
C TYR A 105 14.06 3.47 -9.99
N CYS A 106 13.16 4.14 -9.29
CA CYS A 106 11.72 3.87 -9.42
C CYS A 106 11.20 4.11 -10.84
N CYS A 107 11.69 5.15 -11.54
CA CYS A 107 11.29 5.43 -12.91
C CYS A 107 11.74 4.33 -13.89
N GLU A 108 12.85 3.67 -13.64
CA GLU A 108 13.34 2.57 -14.48
C GLU A 108 12.59 1.25 -14.23
N GLN A 109 12.07 1.04 -13.03
CA GLN A 109 11.49 -0.24 -12.60
C GLN A 109 9.95 -0.26 -12.61
N LEU A 110 9.30 0.91 -12.54
CA LEU A 110 7.84 1.03 -12.42
C LEU A 110 7.25 1.67 -13.68
N ALA A 111 6.07 1.19 -14.07
CA ALA A 111 5.25 1.86 -15.08
C ALA A 111 4.88 3.28 -14.63
N ASP A 112 4.66 4.21 -15.56
CA ASP A 112 4.42 5.64 -15.26
C ASP A 112 3.28 5.86 -14.22
N PHE A 113 2.19 5.12 -14.35
CA PHE A 113 1.05 5.20 -13.43
C PHE A 113 1.33 4.61 -12.03
N GLN A 114 2.37 3.77 -11.87
CA GLN A 114 2.80 3.19 -10.61
C GLN A 114 3.86 4.05 -9.91
N GLN A 115 4.54 4.94 -10.63
CA GLN A 115 5.61 5.76 -10.07
C GLN A 115 5.07 6.69 -8.97
N PRO A 116 5.69 6.67 -7.77
CA PRO A 116 5.28 7.59 -6.72
C PRO A 116 5.48 9.05 -7.14
N ARG A 117 4.42 9.84 -7.07
CA ARG A 117 4.46 11.29 -7.34
C ARG A 117 4.90 12.08 -6.12
N LYS A 118 4.78 11.50 -4.93
CA LYS A 118 5.18 12.11 -3.65
C LYS A 118 6.06 11.15 -2.85
N TYR A 119 7.12 11.69 -2.25
CA TYR A 119 8.05 10.96 -1.41
C TYR A 119 8.18 11.67 -0.08
N PHE A 120 8.02 10.96 1.02
CA PHE A 120 8.12 11.46 2.39
C PHE A 120 9.22 10.69 3.10
N ILE A 121 10.27 11.41 3.51
CA ILE A 121 11.38 10.81 4.27
C ILE A 121 11.02 10.88 5.74
N VAL A 122 10.93 9.73 6.37
CA VAL A 122 10.52 9.58 7.76
C VAL A 122 11.57 8.83 8.57
N ASP A 123 11.53 8.97 9.89
CA ASP A 123 12.43 8.24 10.79
C ASP A 123 11.91 6.84 11.08
N ASP A 124 10.58 6.65 11.07
CA ASP A 124 9.92 5.37 11.31
C ASP A 124 8.53 5.35 10.65
N LEU A 125 8.00 4.15 10.37
CA LEU A 125 6.64 3.99 9.88
C LEU A 125 5.67 3.74 11.05
N PRO A 126 4.49 4.37 11.06
CA PRO A 126 3.51 4.16 12.12
C PRO A 126 3.00 2.72 12.09
N ARG A 127 3.06 2.05 13.24
CA ARG A 127 2.67 0.63 13.41
C ARG A 127 1.61 0.47 14.48
N ASN A 128 0.77 -0.54 14.31
CA ASN A 128 -0.15 -0.98 15.37
C ASN A 128 0.59 -1.88 16.39
N ALA A 129 -0.11 -2.29 17.45
CA ALA A 129 0.43 -3.17 18.50
C ALA A 129 0.93 -4.53 17.98
N MET A 130 0.53 -4.94 16.77
CA MET A 130 0.97 -6.18 16.12
C MET A 130 2.12 -5.96 15.12
N GLY A 131 2.72 -4.75 15.08
CA GLY A 131 3.81 -4.40 14.17
C GLY A 131 3.40 -4.07 12.74
N LYS A 132 2.09 -4.09 12.41
CA LYS A 132 1.62 -3.79 11.05
C LYS A 132 1.62 -2.28 10.79
N VAL A 133 2.17 -1.87 9.64
CA VAL A 133 2.17 -0.47 9.18
C VAL A 133 0.74 0.05 9.02
N MET A 134 0.48 1.22 9.59
CA MET A 134 -0.82 1.90 9.59
C MET A 134 -0.88 2.93 8.45
N LYS A 135 -1.15 2.49 7.21
CA LYS A 135 -1.22 3.37 6.03
C LYS A 135 -2.21 4.52 6.18
N MET A 136 -3.35 4.27 6.84
CA MET A 136 -4.32 5.32 7.15
C MET A 136 -3.76 6.46 8.02
N GLN A 137 -2.77 6.18 8.86
CA GLN A 137 -2.09 7.22 9.63
C GLN A 137 -1.15 8.05 8.75
N LEU A 138 -0.46 7.41 7.79
CA LEU A 138 0.34 8.13 6.79
C LEU A 138 -0.51 9.06 5.95
N ILE A 139 -1.67 8.57 5.46
CA ILE A 139 -2.62 9.41 4.71
C ILE A 139 -3.05 10.61 5.55
N LYS A 140 -3.46 10.41 6.80
CA LYS A 140 -3.87 11.53 7.69
C LYS A 140 -2.74 12.54 7.95
N THR A 141 -1.50 12.08 7.99
CA THR A 141 -0.34 12.93 8.27
C THR A 141 0.10 13.73 7.05
N PHE A 142 0.14 13.10 5.88
CA PHE A 142 0.75 13.69 4.68
C PHE A 142 -0.24 14.13 3.61
N ALA A 143 -1.44 13.56 3.60
CA ALA A 143 -2.52 13.88 2.69
C ALA A 143 -3.76 14.34 3.49
N PRO A 144 -3.71 15.47 4.19
CA PRO A 144 -4.86 15.94 4.93
C PRO A 144 -6.02 16.19 3.94
N LEU A 145 -7.17 15.59 4.27
CA LEU A 145 -8.41 15.87 3.55
C LEU A 145 -8.68 17.38 3.67
N SER A 146 -8.68 18.07 2.55
CA SER A 146 -9.15 19.46 2.43
C SER A 146 -10.67 19.54 2.65
#